data_847b71afa58beffe49fd53e832b84d1f
#
_entry.id   847b71afa58beffe49fd53e832b84d1f
#
_cell.length_a   1.000
_cell.length_b   1.000
_cell.length_c   1.000
_cell.angle_alpha   90.00
_cell.angle_beta   90.00
_cell.angle_gamma   90.00
#
_symmetry.space_group_name_H-M   'P 1'
#
loop_
_entity.id
_entity.type
_entity.pdbx_description
1 polymer ?
#
loop_
_entity_poly.entity_id
_entity_poly.type
_entity_poly.pdbx_seq_one_letter_code
_entity_poly.pdbx_strand_id
1 'polypeptide(L)'
;FDKYFQIAPCFRDEDSRADRSPGEHYQLDIEMSFVEQEDIFKSIEPIFFELFTQFGKGKVVSKPPFQRIKYKDSMLKYGTDKPDLRNPIEIFDVTEIMRREDVKLDIFKKLISKGSIVRAIPAPNTSSKPRSFFDEFNNWAKDEGAKGLGYILLEKNKEKLTGKGPIGKFFAKKAIEELIKVCKLRENDTIFFSCDTEK
;
A
#
# COMPACT_ATOMS: atom_id res chain seq x y z
N PHE A 1 -40.43 9.46 3.26
CA PHE A 1 -39.81 8.69 4.35
C PHE A 1 -38.38 9.22 4.60
N ASP A 2 -38.03 9.43 5.85
CA ASP A 2 -36.69 9.92 6.19
C ASP A 2 -35.64 8.81 6.09
N LYS A 3 -36.04 7.58 6.37
CA LYS A 3 -35.21 6.38 6.25
C LYS A 3 -36.04 5.20 5.74
N TYR A 4 -35.48 4.47 4.82
CA TYR A 4 -36.06 3.26 4.26
C TYR A 4 -34.96 2.19 4.12
N PHE A 5 -35.33 0.94 4.33
CA PHE A 5 -34.45 -0.18 3.99
C PHE A 5 -35.26 -1.37 3.47
N GLN A 6 -34.61 -2.20 2.71
CA GLN A 6 -35.13 -3.49 2.29
C GLN A 6 -34.03 -4.55 2.30
N ILE A 7 -34.43 -5.81 2.45
CA ILE A 7 -33.57 -6.96 2.24
C ILE A 7 -34.14 -7.68 1.02
N ALA A 8 -33.47 -7.55 -0.12
CA ALA A 8 -33.95 -8.02 -1.40
C ALA A 8 -33.08 -9.16 -1.96
N PRO A 9 -33.68 -10.25 -2.49
CA PRO A 9 -32.94 -11.23 -3.27
C PRO A 9 -32.52 -10.60 -4.59
N CYS A 10 -31.22 -10.72 -4.91
CA CYS A 10 -30.61 -10.19 -6.12
C CYS A 10 -30.05 -11.32 -6.96
N PHE A 11 -30.26 -11.24 -8.28
CA PHE A 11 -29.76 -12.16 -9.27
C PHE A 11 -28.96 -11.35 -10.30
N ARG A 12 -27.68 -11.67 -10.48
CA ARG A 12 -26.82 -10.97 -11.44
C ARG A 12 -26.16 -11.96 -12.38
N ASP A 13 -26.29 -11.70 -13.67
CA ASP A 13 -25.59 -12.43 -14.73
C ASP A 13 -24.23 -11.78 -14.98
N GLU A 14 -23.33 -12.00 -14.02
CA GLU A 14 -21.94 -11.52 -14.05
C GLU A 14 -21.00 -12.71 -13.80
N ASP A 15 -19.74 -12.61 -14.25
CA ASP A 15 -18.70 -13.59 -13.89
C ASP A 15 -18.59 -13.69 -12.37
N SER A 16 -19.14 -14.75 -11.81
CA SER A 16 -19.15 -14.93 -10.36
C SER A 16 -17.76 -15.28 -9.84
N ARG A 17 -17.37 -14.60 -8.76
CA ARG A 17 -16.16 -14.89 -8.01
C ARG A 17 -16.57 -15.40 -6.65
N ALA A 18 -16.10 -16.60 -6.30
CA ALA A 18 -16.47 -17.28 -5.06
C ALA A 18 -16.23 -16.47 -3.79
N ASP A 19 -15.29 -15.53 -3.84
CA ASP A 19 -14.86 -14.72 -2.70
C ASP A 19 -15.56 -13.35 -2.59
N ARG A 20 -16.25 -12.85 -3.64
CA ARG A 20 -16.78 -11.48 -3.60
C ARG A 20 -17.98 -11.14 -4.49
N SER A 21 -18.36 -11.95 -5.44
CA SER A 21 -19.41 -11.63 -6.40
C SER A 21 -20.26 -12.86 -6.73
N PRO A 22 -21.04 -13.38 -5.75
CA PRO A 22 -21.97 -14.48 -6.04
C PRO A 22 -23.06 -14.00 -6.98
N GLY A 23 -23.48 -14.84 -7.93
CA GLY A 23 -24.58 -14.54 -8.86
C GLY A 23 -25.93 -14.35 -8.17
N GLU A 24 -26.12 -15.04 -7.03
CA GLU A 24 -27.31 -14.90 -6.17
C GLU A 24 -26.87 -14.42 -4.78
N HIS A 25 -27.53 -13.38 -4.28
CA HIS A 25 -27.27 -12.85 -2.94
C HIS A 25 -28.46 -12.03 -2.42
N TYR A 26 -28.49 -11.81 -1.12
CA TYR A 26 -29.41 -10.83 -0.52
C TYR A 26 -28.66 -9.51 -0.34
N GLN A 27 -29.30 -8.42 -0.74
CA GLN A 27 -28.80 -7.07 -0.56
C GLN A 27 -29.55 -6.39 0.58
N LEU A 28 -28.82 -5.85 1.57
CA LEU A 28 -29.36 -4.85 2.48
C LEU A 28 -29.23 -3.49 1.78
N ASP A 29 -30.35 -2.95 1.38
CA ASP A 29 -30.45 -1.67 0.71
C ASP A 29 -31.04 -0.63 1.67
N ILE A 30 -30.35 0.51 1.81
CA ILE A 30 -30.72 1.56 2.78
C ILE A 30 -30.74 2.90 2.05
N GLU A 31 -31.86 3.59 2.12
CA GLU A 31 -32.03 4.93 1.59
C GLU A 31 -32.34 5.91 2.72
N MET A 32 -31.71 7.08 2.67
CA MET A 32 -31.87 8.12 3.70
C MET A 32 -32.00 9.48 3.03
N SER A 33 -32.98 10.29 3.50
CA SER A 33 -33.18 11.65 3.04
C SER A 33 -32.53 12.67 3.98
N PHE A 34 -32.15 13.82 3.44
CA PHE A 34 -31.61 14.97 4.21
C PHE A 34 -30.36 14.64 5.02
N VAL A 35 -29.46 13.81 4.45
CA VAL A 35 -28.22 13.34 5.10
C VAL A 35 -26.99 13.67 4.28
N GLU A 36 -25.88 13.83 4.99
CA GLU A 36 -24.54 13.91 4.42
C GLU A 36 -23.80 12.56 4.57
N GLN A 37 -22.63 12.43 3.98
CA GLN A 37 -21.80 11.22 4.01
C GLN A 37 -21.56 10.69 5.43
N GLU A 38 -21.29 11.57 6.39
CA GLU A 38 -21.02 11.17 7.78
C GLU A 38 -22.26 10.62 8.50
N ASP A 39 -23.45 11.04 8.12
CA ASP A 39 -24.69 10.49 8.70
C ASP A 39 -24.94 9.06 8.23
N ILE A 40 -24.58 8.77 6.96
CA ILE A 40 -24.62 7.40 6.43
C ILE A 40 -23.62 6.53 7.18
N PHE A 41 -22.38 6.99 7.35
CA PHE A 41 -21.35 6.25 8.08
C PHE A 41 -21.78 5.95 9.52
N LYS A 42 -22.28 6.94 10.25
CA LYS A 42 -22.82 6.76 11.62
C LYS A 42 -23.95 5.74 11.69
N SER A 43 -24.76 5.63 10.64
CA SER A 43 -25.86 4.68 10.59
C SER A 43 -25.39 3.25 10.28
N ILE A 44 -24.37 3.09 9.44
CA ILE A 44 -23.92 1.78 8.94
C ILE A 44 -22.83 1.16 9.84
N GLU A 45 -21.94 1.96 10.41
CA GLU A 45 -20.81 1.43 11.22
C GLU A 45 -21.25 0.55 12.40
N PRO A 46 -22.28 0.89 13.18
CA PRO A 46 -22.76 0.02 14.24
C PRO A 46 -23.24 -1.33 13.73
N ILE A 47 -23.94 -1.35 12.58
CA ILE A 47 -24.44 -2.57 11.95
C ILE A 47 -23.26 -3.49 11.58
N PHE A 48 -22.25 -2.97 10.92
CA PHE A 48 -21.06 -3.76 10.60
C PHE A 48 -20.31 -4.23 11.85
N PHE A 49 -20.19 -3.38 12.86
CA PHE A 49 -19.50 -3.74 14.09
C PHE A 49 -20.21 -4.91 14.79
N GLU A 50 -21.51 -4.86 14.94
CA GLU A 50 -22.32 -5.93 15.55
C GLU A 50 -22.26 -7.21 14.72
N LEU A 51 -22.44 -7.12 13.41
CA LEU A 51 -22.41 -8.25 12.49
C LEU A 51 -21.06 -8.98 12.55
N PHE A 52 -19.96 -8.25 12.45
CA PHE A 52 -18.62 -8.87 12.54
C PHE A 52 -18.29 -9.37 13.94
N THR A 53 -18.80 -8.74 14.99
CA THR A 53 -18.65 -9.23 16.37
C THR A 53 -19.38 -10.54 16.56
N GLN A 54 -20.62 -10.63 16.08
CA GLN A 54 -21.46 -11.82 16.23
C GLN A 54 -20.96 -13.00 15.37
N PHE A 55 -20.57 -12.74 14.11
CA PHE A 55 -20.21 -13.80 13.15
C PHE A 55 -18.68 -13.94 12.94
N GLY A 56 -17.87 -13.12 13.56
CA GLY A 56 -16.40 -13.10 13.38
C GLY A 56 -15.66 -14.23 14.06
N LYS A 57 -16.35 -15.19 14.69
CA LYS A 57 -15.75 -16.39 15.33
C LYS A 57 -14.63 -16.02 16.32
N GLY A 58 -14.85 -15.01 17.16
CA GLY A 58 -13.90 -14.55 18.18
C GLY A 58 -12.73 -13.69 17.66
N LYS A 59 -12.73 -13.31 16.38
CA LYS A 59 -11.75 -12.35 15.85
C LYS A 59 -11.97 -10.96 16.43
N VAL A 60 -10.89 -10.21 16.60
CA VAL A 60 -10.95 -8.82 17.06
C VAL A 60 -11.54 -7.96 15.94
N VAL A 61 -12.59 -7.21 16.25
CA VAL A 61 -13.27 -6.31 15.33
C VAL A 61 -12.88 -4.86 15.68
N SER A 62 -12.54 -4.08 14.66
CA SER A 62 -12.28 -2.64 14.83
C SER A 62 -13.52 -1.92 15.33
N LYS A 63 -13.35 -1.08 16.37
CA LYS A 63 -14.47 -0.30 16.93
C LYS A 63 -14.79 0.92 16.06
N PRO A 64 -16.06 1.33 15.96
CA PRO A 64 -16.41 2.62 15.37
C PRO A 64 -15.84 3.81 16.19
N PRO A 65 -15.56 4.97 15.56
CA PRO A 65 -15.66 5.18 14.10
C PRO A 65 -14.55 4.44 13.36
N PHE A 66 -14.89 3.82 12.23
CA PHE A 66 -13.90 3.13 11.40
C PHE A 66 -12.92 4.13 10.79
N GLN A 67 -11.70 3.67 10.52
CA GLN A 67 -10.66 4.49 9.93
C GLN A 67 -11.09 5.04 8.57
N ARG A 68 -10.96 6.34 8.37
CA ARG A 68 -11.20 7.02 7.09
C ARG A 68 -9.89 7.08 6.31
N ILE A 69 -9.89 6.54 5.10
CA ILE A 69 -8.74 6.58 4.19
C ILE A 69 -9.21 7.22 2.89
N LYS A 70 -8.58 8.32 2.49
CA LYS A 70 -8.88 8.94 1.20
C LYS A 70 -8.42 8.02 0.06
N TYR A 71 -9.16 7.99 -1.03
CA TYR A 71 -8.84 7.17 -2.19
C TYR A 71 -7.39 7.35 -2.66
N LYS A 72 -6.93 8.60 -2.80
CA LYS A 72 -5.56 8.93 -3.20
C LYS A 72 -4.52 8.36 -2.25
N ASP A 73 -4.77 8.42 -0.94
CA ASP A 73 -3.86 7.88 0.07
C ASP A 73 -3.85 6.35 0.06
N SER A 74 -5.01 5.73 -0.20
CA SER A 74 -5.13 4.27 -0.34
C SER A 74 -4.35 3.77 -1.55
N MET A 75 -4.51 4.41 -2.70
CA MET A 75 -3.78 4.06 -3.92
C MET A 75 -2.27 4.28 -3.76
N LEU A 76 -1.85 5.39 -3.13
CA LEU A 76 -0.43 5.64 -2.88
C LEU A 76 0.18 4.60 -1.94
N LYS A 77 -0.46 4.35 -0.79
CA LYS A 77 0.12 3.54 0.29
C LYS A 77 0.00 2.04 0.06
N TYR A 78 -1.06 1.59 -0.60
CA TYR A 78 -1.41 0.17 -0.69
C TYR A 78 -1.58 -0.33 -2.14
N GLY A 79 -1.62 0.58 -3.11
CA GLY A 79 -1.85 0.22 -4.53
C GLY A 79 -3.26 -0.30 -4.81
N THR A 80 -4.21 -0.09 -3.91
CA THR A 80 -5.60 -0.57 -4.04
C THR A 80 -6.57 0.37 -3.30
N ASP A 81 -7.82 0.41 -3.76
CA ASP A 81 -8.92 1.11 -3.09
C ASP A 81 -9.54 0.30 -1.93
N LYS A 82 -9.13 -0.96 -1.75
CA LYS A 82 -9.60 -1.89 -0.69
C LYS A 82 -8.42 -2.50 0.08
N PRO A 83 -7.67 -1.68 0.86
CA PRO A 83 -6.45 -2.13 1.51
C PRO A 83 -6.75 -3.10 2.66
N ASP A 84 -5.94 -4.16 2.77
CA ASP A 84 -5.91 -4.98 3.97
C ASP A 84 -4.96 -4.34 5.01
N LEU A 85 -5.54 -3.65 5.99
CA LEU A 85 -4.78 -2.93 7.01
C LEU A 85 -4.04 -3.84 8.01
N ARG A 86 -4.21 -5.15 7.92
CA ARG A 86 -3.40 -6.13 8.68
C ARG A 86 -2.00 -6.26 8.09
N ASN A 87 -1.84 -5.93 6.80
CA ASN A 87 -0.53 -5.86 6.17
C ASN A 87 0.17 -4.54 6.59
N PRO A 88 1.29 -4.60 7.33
CA PRO A 88 1.98 -3.40 7.80
C PRO A 88 2.85 -2.73 6.73
N ILE A 89 2.95 -3.32 5.54
CA ILE A 89 3.79 -2.80 4.45
C ILE A 89 3.05 -1.66 3.75
N GLU A 90 3.66 -0.48 3.73
CA GLU A 90 3.17 0.70 3.01
C GLU A 90 4.12 1.06 1.86
N ILE A 91 3.58 1.62 0.79
CA ILE A 91 4.34 2.23 -0.31
C ILE A 91 4.60 3.70 0.04
N PHE A 92 5.80 4.17 -0.23
CA PHE A 92 6.22 5.56 0.01
C PHE A 92 6.58 6.26 -1.30
N ASP A 93 6.20 7.53 -1.42
CA ASP A 93 6.74 8.40 -2.45
C ASP A 93 8.11 8.92 -2.01
N VAL A 94 9.12 8.60 -2.77
CA VAL A 94 10.50 9.04 -2.51
C VAL A 94 11.09 9.86 -3.66
N THR A 95 10.22 10.39 -4.53
CA THR A 95 10.61 11.16 -5.71
C THR A 95 11.50 12.34 -5.34
N GLU A 96 11.14 13.10 -4.29
CA GLU A 96 11.92 14.26 -3.85
C GLU A 96 13.28 13.85 -3.26
N ILE A 97 13.37 12.69 -2.60
CA ILE A 97 14.66 12.18 -2.13
C ILE A 97 15.57 11.85 -3.33
N MET A 98 15.00 11.28 -4.40
CA MET A 98 15.76 10.95 -5.61
C MET A 98 16.23 12.19 -6.40
N ARG A 99 15.57 13.34 -6.25
CA ARG A 99 15.98 14.62 -6.86
C ARG A 99 17.19 15.25 -6.21
N ARG A 100 17.50 14.89 -4.98
CA ARG A 100 18.60 15.51 -4.20
C ARG A 100 19.94 15.44 -4.93
N GLU A 101 20.79 16.43 -4.71
CA GLU A 101 22.13 16.48 -5.30
C GLU A 101 23.05 15.39 -4.77
N ASP A 102 22.82 14.95 -3.52
CA ASP A 102 23.60 13.91 -2.85
C ASP A 102 23.14 12.48 -3.19
N VAL A 103 22.20 12.32 -4.14
CA VAL A 103 21.82 11.06 -4.80
C VAL A 103 22.33 11.12 -6.24
N LYS A 104 23.27 10.25 -6.59
CA LYS A 104 23.92 10.23 -7.93
C LYS A 104 23.36 9.12 -8.82
N LEU A 105 22.04 8.93 -8.82
CA LEU A 105 21.35 7.93 -9.65
C LEU A 105 20.76 8.61 -10.90
N ASP A 106 21.61 8.90 -11.87
CA ASP A 106 21.28 9.71 -13.05
C ASP A 106 20.11 9.15 -13.87
N ILE A 107 19.96 7.82 -13.92
CA ILE A 107 18.84 7.18 -14.62
C ILE A 107 17.51 7.64 -14.03
N PHE A 108 17.37 7.62 -12.70
CA PHE A 108 16.13 8.05 -12.03
C PHE A 108 15.92 9.57 -12.21
N LYS A 109 16.98 10.37 -12.09
CA LYS A 109 16.90 11.83 -12.31
C LYS A 109 16.40 12.17 -13.71
N LYS A 110 16.89 11.48 -14.74
CA LYS A 110 16.42 11.64 -16.13
C LYS A 110 14.97 11.24 -16.33
N LEU A 111 14.52 10.19 -15.66
CA LEU A 111 13.11 9.77 -15.73
C LEU A 111 12.21 10.75 -14.99
N ILE A 112 12.62 11.19 -13.80
CA ILE A 112 11.89 12.19 -13.01
C ILE A 112 11.76 13.52 -13.74
N SER A 113 12.80 13.97 -14.47
CA SER A 113 12.72 15.19 -15.28
C SER A 113 11.72 15.09 -16.44
N LYS A 114 11.33 13.87 -16.84
CA LYS A 114 10.29 13.57 -17.84
C LYS A 114 8.91 13.30 -17.24
N GLY A 115 8.73 13.58 -15.94
CA GLY A 115 7.45 13.42 -15.25
C GLY A 115 7.25 12.06 -14.55
N SER A 116 8.27 11.19 -14.51
CA SER A 116 8.19 9.96 -13.71
C SER A 116 8.28 10.25 -12.23
N ILE A 117 7.71 9.35 -11.44
CA ILE A 117 7.76 9.33 -9.96
C ILE A 117 8.51 8.10 -9.49
N VAL A 118 9.01 8.15 -8.25
CA VAL A 118 9.67 7.00 -7.63
C VAL A 118 8.90 6.56 -6.39
N ARG A 119 8.46 5.31 -6.42
CA ARG A 119 7.82 4.64 -5.29
C ARG A 119 8.79 3.68 -4.64
N ALA A 120 8.71 3.56 -3.32
CA ALA A 120 9.55 2.67 -2.54
C ALA A 120 8.70 1.78 -1.63
N ILE A 121 9.10 0.52 -1.49
CA ILE A 121 8.45 -0.48 -0.64
C ILE A 121 9.48 -1.08 0.30
N PRO A 122 9.32 -0.94 1.63
CA PRO A 122 10.13 -1.67 2.61
C PRO A 122 9.81 -3.16 2.59
N ALA A 123 10.83 -3.99 2.66
CA ALA A 123 10.71 -5.44 2.85
C ALA A 123 11.43 -5.83 4.15
N PRO A 124 10.68 -6.03 5.25
CA PRO A 124 11.27 -6.30 6.55
C PRO A 124 12.07 -7.59 6.60
N ASN A 125 13.23 -7.56 7.27
CA ASN A 125 14.10 -8.72 7.53
C ASN A 125 14.54 -9.49 6.28
N THR A 126 14.79 -8.81 5.16
CA THR A 126 15.18 -9.45 3.90
C THR A 126 16.60 -9.13 3.45
N SER A 127 17.36 -8.29 4.14
CA SER A 127 18.71 -7.88 3.71
C SER A 127 19.71 -9.04 3.63
N SER A 128 19.51 -10.11 4.39
CA SER A 128 20.32 -11.32 4.41
C SER A 128 19.95 -12.36 3.34
N LYS A 129 18.92 -12.10 2.55
CA LYS A 129 18.48 -13.02 1.48
C LYS A 129 19.54 -13.09 0.37
N PRO A 130 19.66 -14.25 -0.31
CA PRO A 130 20.60 -14.40 -1.41
C PRO A 130 20.23 -13.53 -2.61
N ARG A 131 21.20 -13.25 -3.48
CA ARG A 131 21.00 -12.42 -4.66
C ARG A 131 19.85 -12.92 -5.56
N SER A 132 19.70 -14.25 -5.69
CA SER A 132 18.62 -14.85 -6.47
C SER A 132 17.24 -14.37 -6.05
N PHE A 133 17.01 -14.17 -4.74
CA PHE A 133 15.76 -13.62 -4.22
C PHE A 133 15.43 -12.24 -4.82
N PHE A 134 16.42 -11.35 -4.91
CA PHE A 134 16.23 -10.02 -5.48
C PHE A 134 16.10 -10.04 -7.00
N ASP A 135 16.81 -10.95 -7.66
CA ASP A 135 16.73 -11.15 -9.11
C ASP A 135 15.34 -11.71 -9.50
N GLU A 136 14.77 -12.62 -8.72
CA GLU A 136 13.40 -13.14 -8.89
C GLU A 136 12.35 -12.03 -8.76
N PHE A 137 12.44 -11.18 -7.72
CA PHE A 137 11.53 -10.04 -7.56
C PHE A 137 11.64 -9.03 -8.70
N ASN A 138 12.86 -8.78 -9.19
CA ASN A 138 13.07 -7.89 -10.33
C ASN A 138 12.47 -8.47 -11.62
N ASN A 139 12.58 -9.79 -11.84
CA ASN A 139 11.98 -10.45 -12.99
C ASN A 139 10.45 -10.45 -12.89
N TRP A 140 9.91 -10.84 -11.75
CA TRP A 140 8.47 -10.77 -11.50
C TRP A 140 7.91 -9.36 -11.74
N ALA A 141 8.56 -8.33 -11.24
CA ALA A 141 8.10 -6.96 -11.46
C ALA A 141 8.12 -6.55 -12.94
N LYS A 142 9.09 -7.05 -13.73
CA LYS A 142 9.12 -6.83 -15.18
C LYS A 142 7.98 -7.56 -15.89
N ASP A 143 7.67 -8.77 -15.49
CA ASP A 143 6.55 -9.56 -16.01
C ASP A 143 5.21 -8.87 -15.73
N GLU A 144 5.10 -8.16 -14.59
CA GLU A 144 3.97 -7.30 -14.23
C GLU A 144 4.01 -5.91 -14.88
N GLY A 145 4.96 -5.65 -15.78
CA GLY A 145 5.06 -4.42 -16.56
C GLY A 145 5.94 -3.30 -15.99
N ALA A 146 6.62 -3.50 -14.86
CA ALA A 146 7.58 -2.53 -14.37
C ALA A 146 8.86 -2.52 -15.21
N LYS A 147 9.55 -1.37 -15.27
CA LYS A 147 10.85 -1.26 -15.97
C LYS A 147 11.99 -1.97 -15.23
N GLY A 148 11.77 -2.36 -14.01
CA GLY A 148 12.68 -3.06 -13.12
C GLY A 148 12.57 -2.56 -11.68
N LEU A 149 13.22 -3.29 -10.76
CA LEU A 149 13.32 -2.92 -9.36
C LEU A 149 14.78 -2.63 -8.97
N GLY A 150 15.04 -1.40 -8.49
CA GLY A 150 16.26 -1.12 -7.74
C GLY A 150 16.08 -1.52 -6.28
N TYR A 151 17.15 -1.82 -5.56
CA TYR A 151 17.05 -2.09 -4.14
C TYR A 151 18.29 -1.65 -3.34
N ILE A 152 18.07 -1.37 -2.05
CA ILE A 152 19.09 -1.06 -1.06
C ILE A 152 18.88 -1.99 0.13
N LEU A 153 19.94 -2.64 0.57
CA LEU A 153 19.99 -3.46 1.78
C LEU A 153 20.38 -2.59 2.97
N LEU A 154 19.67 -2.68 4.07
CA LEU A 154 19.98 -1.95 5.30
C LEU A 154 20.78 -2.85 6.24
N GLU A 155 21.98 -2.42 6.57
CA GLU A 155 22.84 -3.11 7.55
C GLU A 155 23.29 -2.13 8.62
N LYS A 156 23.50 -2.66 9.82
CA LYS A 156 24.09 -1.88 10.92
C LYS A 156 25.60 -1.95 10.86
N ASN A 157 26.25 -0.80 10.74
CA ASN A 157 27.68 -0.67 10.85
C ASN A 157 28.01 0.18 12.08
N LYS A 158 28.63 -0.46 13.08
CA LYS A 158 28.82 0.10 14.43
C LYS A 158 27.47 0.50 15.04
N GLU A 159 27.10 1.71 15.17
CA GLU A 159 25.78 2.13 15.71
C GLU A 159 24.85 2.77 14.67
N LYS A 160 25.25 2.78 13.39
CA LYS A 160 24.50 3.47 12.33
C LYS A 160 24.02 2.51 11.26
N LEU A 161 22.79 2.71 10.79
CA LEU A 161 22.28 2.02 9.61
C LEU A 161 22.95 2.59 8.36
N THR A 162 23.38 1.71 7.47
CA THR A 162 24.01 2.03 6.19
C THR A 162 23.33 1.27 5.07
N GLY A 163 23.26 1.90 3.89
CA GLY A 163 22.69 1.27 2.70
C GLY A 163 23.77 0.60 1.85
N LYS A 164 23.55 -0.67 1.50
CA LYS A 164 24.36 -1.44 0.55
C LYS A 164 23.52 -1.91 -0.63
N GLY A 165 24.13 -2.59 -1.58
CA GLY A 165 23.45 -3.17 -2.74
C GLY A 165 23.69 -2.39 -4.03
N PRO A 166 23.02 -2.78 -5.12
CA PRO A 166 23.31 -2.28 -6.47
C PRO A 166 23.22 -0.78 -6.61
N ILE A 167 22.22 -0.16 -5.98
CA ILE A 167 22.02 1.29 -6.06
C ILE A 167 22.44 2.04 -4.79
N GLY A 168 22.72 1.36 -3.68
CA GLY A 168 23.12 1.98 -2.40
C GLY A 168 24.35 2.89 -2.51
N LYS A 169 25.32 2.52 -3.37
CA LYS A 169 26.54 3.30 -3.62
C LYS A 169 26.32 4.70 -4.22
N PHE A 170 25.15 4.94 -4.79
CA PHE A 170 24.79 6.24 -5.39
C PHE A 170 24.16 7.22 -4.39
N PHE A 171 23.93 6.79 -3.14
CA PHE A 171 23.34 7.60 -2.10
C PHE A 171 24.38 8.03 -1.09
N ALA A 172 24.47 9.33 -0.84
CA ALA A 172 25.25 9.83 0.27
C ALA A 172 24.54 9.49 1.61
N LYS A 173 25.31 9.52 2.69
CA LYS A 173 24.83 9.15 4.03
C LYS A 173 23.56 9.88 4.45
N LYS A 174 23.46 11.20 4.19
CA LYS A 174 22.28 12.00 4.52
C LYS A 174 21.02 11.54 3.76
N ALA A 175 21.17 11.14 2.50
CA ALA A 175 20.04 10.62 1.71
C ALA A 175 19.57 9.26 2.23
N ILE A 176 20.48 8.39 2.67
CA ILE A 176 20.13 7.11 3.34
C ILE A 176 19.41 7.37 4.67
N GLU A 177 19.91 8.29 5.49
CA GLU A 177 19.27 8.66 6.77
C GLU A 177 17.84 9.19 6.56
N GLU A 178 17.59 9.94 5.49
CA GLU A 178 16.27 10.43 5.14
C GLU A 178 15.35 9.29 4.65
N LEU A 179 15.84 8.39 3.80
CA LEU A 179 15.10 7.18 3.39
C LEU A 179 14.69 6.34 4.61
N ILE A 180 15.61 6.12 5.55
CA ILE A 180 15.33 5.39 6.78
C ILE A 180 14.19 6.03 7.56
N LYS A 181 14.22 7.36 7.70
CA LYS A 181 13.20 8.12 8.42
C LYS A 181 11.85 8.08 7.71
N VAL A 182 11.82 8.38 6.42
CA VAL A 182 10.58 8.48 5.62
C VAL A 182 9.91 7.11 5.46
N CYS A 183 10.70 6.08 5.12
CA CYS A 183 10.18 4.74 4.87
C CYS A 183 10.16 3.86 6.14
N LYS A 184 10.43 4.43 7.32
CA LYS A 184 10.40 3.73 8.63
C LYS A 184 11.26 2.47 8.67
N LEU A 185 12.42 2.49 7.99
CA LEU A 185 13.29 1.32 7.81
C LEU A 185 14.03 0.96 9.11
N ARG A 186 14.29 -0.32 9.26
CA ARG A 186 15.02 -0.90 10.39
C ARG A 186 16.25 -1.67 9.92
N GLU A 187 17.04 -2.11 10.87
CA GLU A 187 18.14 -3.05 10.61
C GLU A 187 17.60 -4.34 9.98
N ASN A 188 18.33 -4.88 9.01
CA ASN A 188 17.98 -6.06 8.23
C ASN A 188 16.82 -5.89 7.23
N ASP A 189 16.28 -4.70 7.05
CA ASP A 189 15.31 -4.43 6.01
C ASP A 189 15.98 -4.25 4.65
N THR A 190 15.23 -4.51 3.60
CA THR A 190 15.52 -4.07 2.24
C THR A 190 14.48 -3.05 1.83
N ILE A 191 14.86 -2.08 1.02
CA ILE A 191 13.92 -1.18 0.36
C ILE A 191 14.03 -1.35 -1.16
N PHE A 192 12.90 -1.63 -1.80
CA PHE A 192 12.78 -1.72 -3.26
C PHE A 192 12.27 -0.41 -3.84
N PHE A 193 12.69 -0.11 -5.07
CA PHE A 193 12.30 1.11 -5.78
C PHE A 193 11.79 0.79 -7.17
N SER A 194 10.69 1.40 -7.54
CA SER A 194 10.19 1.45 -8.91
C SER A 194 10.09 2.90 -9.38
N CYS A 195 10.40 3.15 -10.64
CA CYS A 195 10.37 4.48 -11.26
C CYS A 195 9.59 4.41 -12.57
N ASP A 196 8.42 5.04 -12.61
CA ASP A 196 7.61 5.15 -13.81
C ASP A 196 6.68 6.37 -13.77
N THR A 197 5.88 6.56 -14.82
CA THR A 197 4.82 7.58 -14.85
C THR A 197 3.69 7.20 -13.89
N GLU A 198 3.08 8.20 -13.26
CA GLU A 198 1.85 8.00 -12.50
C GLU A 198 0.70 7.79 -13.50
N LYS A 199 0.07 6.62 -13.46
CA LYS A 199 -1.11 6.29 -14.27
C LYS A 199 -2.29 6.02 -13.38
#